data_dfad367412d4ee0874a7aa70d0e32f88
#
_entry.id   dfad367412d4ee0874a7aa70d0e32f88
#
_cell.length_a   1.000
_cell.length_b   1.000
_cell.length_c   1.000
_cell.angle_alpha   90.00
_cell.angle_beta   90.00
_cell.angle_gamma   90.00
#
_symmetry.space_group_name_H-M   'P 1'
#
loop_
_entity.id
_entity.type
_entity.pdbx_description
1 polymer ?
#
loop_
_entity_poly.entity_id
_entity_poly.type
_entity_poly.pdbx_seq_one_letter_code
_entity_poly.pdbx_strand_id
1 'polypeptide(L)'
;MPSINWNIVERVIFINLKKRKDRLTRITRQLKKLGVPSDKIVRLDAIKHEKGFIGCTQSHIAALEMARDNGWDRVLILEDDFAFNETQANYDNLNRYFTALPNINWQVAFLAANYRRVTPLNSVNYIVRANFAWCACAYIVNQHYYATLIGNYRAALHAQLQGGAQADYALDVHWNSLMQRDLWLGVFPNAGAQRLDKSDIENRTVDYRTLFRKPLSQIVAPAKFTPSTSGPIKVDFYFQWPPGWTNFESVIDAMQANPAFDCRIVVVPYLNWKASDVNGDIQRGILRDRGLDYTGFEAYRLEERQPDVVFLQNPYDEARPEAFRSEYLHERGVKIAYIPYALDSGISEEVQRYQFNLLCQNLATWIFSRSARHKAEFGIQCDAGNDHVYVTGHPKFDHYQRRFHLHDEKPATKVKTLLWTPHFVLPDGRKMSTTFTIYGAAFLKLIERDDIHLIIRPHPLLSQWMGDASPAARSLYHQLLNAAQHRANVEWDSGHDYKLTFARSDALLADAGSFLFEYLPSNKPILYLTHESCYGLNRTADFIYNAYDVAWQEEDIFTFVDNIVAGRDPMKASRGQVLMEELQIEEKTAGEKIADIICASLRPFNKT
;
A
#
# COMPACT_ATOMS: atom_id res chain seq x y z
N MET A 1 1.28 -39.22 18.71
CA MET A 1 0.75 -38.81 17.42
C MET A 1 1.14 -37.35 17.25
N PRO A 2 1.59 -36.89 16.07
CA PRO A 2 1.91 -35.50 15.89
C PRO A 2 0.62 -34.68 16.03
N SER A 3 0.58 -33.73 16.94
CA SER A 3 -0.56 -32.86 17.12
C SER A 3 -0.40 -31.63 16.24
N ILE A 4 -1.20 -31.53 15.20
CA ILE A 4 -1.34 -30.27 14.43
C ILE A 4 -2.30 -29.37 15.21
N ASN A 5 -1.93 -28.09 15.33
CA ASN A 5 -2.78 -27.09 15.98
C ASN A 5 -3.83 -26.55 15.00
N TRP A 6 -5.03 -27.11 15.02
CA TRP A 6 -6.16 -26.74 14.18
C TRP A 6 -6.94 -25.49 14.65
N ASN A 7 -6.41 -24.73 15.60
CA ASN A 7 -7.10 -23.52 16.09
C ASN A 7 -7.10 -22.38 15.05
N ILE A 8 -6.22 -22.46 14.05
CA ILE A 8 -6.18 -21.48 12.95
C ILE A 8 -7.47 -21.46 12.13
N VAL A 9 -8.18 -22.56 12.02
CA VAL A 9 -9.43 -22.67 11.27
C VAL A 9 -10.61 -22.98 12.19
N GLU A 10 -11.74 -22.38 11.90
CA GLU A 10 -12.98 -22.66 12.62
C GLU A 10 -13.66 -23.92 12.08
N ARG A 11 -13.61 -24.13 10.76
CA ARG A 11 -14.13 -25.34 10.11
C ARG A 11 -13.19 -25.85 9.03
N VAL A 12 -13.26 -27.16 8.82
CA VAL A 12 -12.63 -27.88 7.70
C VAL A 12 -13.76 -28.44 6.84
N ILE A 13 -14.00 -27.80 5.70
CA ILE A 13 -15.00 -28.22 4.73
C ILE A 13 -14.33 -29.09 3.69
N PHE A 14 -14.77 -30.35 3.52
CA PHE A 14 -14.33 -31.15 2.39
C PHE A 14 -15.46 -31.38 1.39
N ILE A 15 -15.16 -31.18 0.12
CA ILE A 15 -16.08 -31.30 -1.01
C ILE A 15 -16.00 -32.74 -1.52
N ASN A 16 -17.14 -33.46 -1.55
CA ASN A 16 -17.15 -34.87 -1.95
C ASN A 16 -18.41 -35.23 -2.75
N LEU A 17 -18.24 -35.86 -3.90
CA LEU A 17 -19.35 -36.41 -4.68
C LEU A 17 -19.99 -37.60 -3.94
N LYS A 18 -21.33 -37.65 -3.84
CA LYS A 18 -22.08 -38.72 -3.16
C LYS A 18 -21.71 -40.14 -3.63
N LYS A 19 -21.39 -40.30 -4.92
CA LYS A 19 -20.99 -41.59 -5.52
C LYS A 19 -19.57 -42.02 -5.11
N ARG A 20 -18.69 -41.07 -4.72
CA ARG A 20 -17.28 -41.34 -4.37
C ARG A 20 -17.14 -41.74 -2.88
N LYS A 21 -17.77 -42.83 -2.47
CA LYS A 21 -17.67 -43.39 -1.11
C LYS A 21 -16.24 -43.79 -0.76
N ASP A 22 -15.46 -44.20 -1.74
CA ASP A 22 -14.04 -44.52 -1.62
C ASP A 22 -13.23 -43.32 -1.15
N ARG A 23 -13.42 -42.15 -1.78
CA ARG A 23 -12.76 -40.89 -1.42
C ARG A 23 -13.25 -40.37 -0.06
N LEU A 24 -14.55 -40.45 0.22
CA LEU A 24 -15.12 -40.12 1.52
C LEU A 24 -14.42 -40.87 2.66
N THR A 25 -14.28 -42.19 2.52
CA THR A 25 -13.61 -43.02 3.55
C THR A 25 -12.15 -42.63 3.75
N ARG A 26 -11.44 -42.31 2.65
CA ARG A 26 -10.03 -41.92 2.69
C ARG A 26 -9.82 -40.58 3.39
N ILE A 27 -10.55 -39.53 2.96
CA ILE A 27 -10.39 -38.18 3.54
C ILE A 27 -10.80 -38.15 5.02
N THR A 28 -11.91 -38.80 5.38
CA THR A 28 -12.37 -38.86 6.79
C THR A 28 -11.33 -39.54 7.68
N ARG A 29 -10.76 -40.69 7.23
CA ARG A 29 -9.70 -41.37 7.96
C ARG A 29 -8.46 -40.51 8.16
N GLN A 30 -8.07 -39.76 7.11
CA GLN A 30 -6.90 -38.89 7.16
C GLN A 30 -7.11 -37.73 8.12
N LEU A 31 -8.24 -36.99 8.05
CA LEU A 31 -8.57 -35.91 8.97
C LEU A 31 -8.58 -36.36 10.43
N LYS A 32 -9.14 -37.54 10.71
CA LYS A 32 -9.11 -38.15 12.05
C LYS A 32 -7.68 -38.46 12.50
N LYS A 33 -6.83 -39.01 11.61
CA LYS A 33 -5.43 -39.33 11.91
C LYS A 33 -4.60 -38.05 12.21
N LEU A 34 -4.91 -36.95 11.54
CA LEU A 34 -4.27 -35.65 11.74
C LEU A 34 -4.79 -34.88 12.97
N GLY A 35 -5.73 -35.47 13.72
CA GLY A 35 -6.26 -34.86 14.93
C GLY A 35 -7.20 -33.68 14.70
N VAL A 36 -7.81 -33.58 13.52
CA VAL A 36 -8.84 -32.57 13.30
C VAL A 36 -10.03 -32.86 14.24
N PRO A 37 -10.44 -31.91 15.09
CA PRO A 37 -11.62 -32.07 15.95
C PRO A 37 -12.86 -32.39 15.13
N SER A 38 -13.65 -33.38 15.57
CA SER A 38 -14.81 -33.88 14.81
C SER A 38 -15.89 -32.80 14.59
N ASP A 39 -16.03 -31.91 15.55
CA ASP A 39 -16.95 -30.75 15.49
C ASP A 39 -16.54 -29.67 14.46
N LYS A 40 -15.26 -29.66 14.06
CA LYS A 40 -14.78 -28.77 12.99
C LYS A 40 -14.97 -29.33 11.59
N ILE A 41 -15.23 -30.66 11.45
CA ILE A 41 -15.31 -31.30 10.14
C ILE A 41 -16.70 -31.15 9.54
N VAL A 42 -16.77 -30.58 8.35
CA VAL A 42 -17.99 -30.40 7.58
C VAL A 42 -17.86 -31.07 6.21
N ARG A 43 -18.78 -31.96 5.88
CA ARG A 43 -18.88 -32.52 4.53
C ARG A 43 -19.82 -31.68 3.68
N LEU A 44 -19.35 -31.23 2.54
CA LEU A 44 -20.18 -30.62 1.50
C LEU A 44 -20.42 -31.64 0.37
N ASP A 45 -21.68 -31.92 0.06
CA ASP A 45 -22.02 -32.72 -1.12
C ASP A 45 -21.69 -31.92 -2.37
N ALA A 46 -20.74 -32.41 -3.16
CA ALA A 46 -20.32 -31.75 -4.41
C ALA A 46 -21.45 -31.69 -5.44
N ILE A 47 -21.54 -30.57 -6.11
CA ILE A 47 -22.52 -30.33 -7.19
C ILE A 47 -22.04 -31.04 -8.45
N LYS A 48 -22.89 -31.94 -8.97
CA LYS A 48 -22.61 -32.68 -10.20
C LYS A 48 -23.07 -31.86 -11.42
N HIS A 49 -22.18 -31.71 -12.39
CA HIS A 49 -22.48 -31.11 -13.69
C HIS A 49 -21.89 -31.97 -14.81
N GLU A 50 -22.46 -31.90 -16.02
CA GLU A 50 -21.96 -32.67 -17.19
C GLU A 50 -20.50 -32.29 -17.49
N LYS A 51 -20.20 -31.00 -17.48
CA LYS A 51 -18.84 -30.48 -17.52
C LYS A 51 -18.31 -30.40 -16.07
N GLY A 52 -17.42 -31.31 -15.68
CA GLY A 52 -16.96 -31.47 -14.30
C GLY A 52 -16.37 -30.21 -13.68
N PHE A 53 -15.67 -29.37 -14.46
CA PHE A 53 -15.07 -28.12 -13.97
C PHE A 53 -16.14 -27.08 -13.58
N ILE A 54 -17.34 -27.10 -14.21
CA ILE A 54 -18.47 -26.25 -13.81
C ILE A 54 -18.99 -26.69 -12.44
N GLY A 55 -19.21 -28.01 -12.26
CA GLY A 55 -19.63 -28.55 -10.97
C GLY A 55 -18.62 -28.30 -9.85
N CYS A 56 -17.33 -28.32 -10.17
CA CYS A 56 -16.24 -27.94 -9.25
C CYS A 56 -16.39 -26.47 -8.82
N THR A 57 -16.49 -25.54 -9.77
CA THR A 57 -16.69 -24.11 -9.48
C THR A 57 -17.94 -23.87 -8.61
N GLN A 58 -19.08 -24.50 -8.94
CA GLN A 58 -20.31 -24.40 -8.15
C GLN A 58 -20.14 -24.93 -6.73
N SER A 59 -19.40 -26.02 -6.56
CA SER A 59 -19.16 -26.63 -5.24
C SER A 59 -18.29 -25.75 -4.35
N HIS A 60 -17.26 -25.11 -4.90
CA HIS A 60 -16.42 -24.16 -4.17
C HIS A 60 -17.16 -22.87 -3.80
N ILE A 61 -18.05 -22.37 -4.68
CA ILE A 61 -18.97 -21.26 -4.33
C ILE A 61 -19.84 -21.67 -3.15
N ALA A 62 -20.47 -22.85 -3.19
CA ALA A 62 -21.33 -23.33 -2.11
C ALA A 62 -20.58 -23.49 -0.78
N ALA A 63 -19.32 -23.90 -0.81
CA ALA A 63 -18.48 -24.01 0.40
C ALA A 63 -18.22 -22.63 1.02
N LEU A 64 -17.90 -21.62 0.21
CA LEU A 64 -17.68 -20.26 0.67
C LEU A 64 -18.96 -19.56 1.15
N GLU A 65 -20.08 -19.80 0.46
CA GLU A 65 -21.40 -19.31 0.88
C GLU A 65 -21.82 -19.91 2.21
N MET A 66 -21.63 -21.21 2.38
CA MET A 66 -21.85 -21.88 3.67
C MET A 66 -21.00 -21.25 4.79
N ALA A 67 -19.72 -20.96 4.51
CA ALA A 67 -18.81 -20.35 5.49
C ALA A 67 -19.29 -18.93 5.85
N ARG A 68 -19.63 -18.12 4.85
CA ARG A 68 -20.14 -16.76 5.04
C ARG A 68 -21.45 -16.73 5.83
N ASP A 69 -22.41 -17.56 5.46
CA ASP A 69 -23.76 -17.56 6.00
C ASP A 69 -23.79 -18.08 7.45
N ASN A 70 -22.81 -18.90 7.85
CA ASN A 70 -22.60 -19.32 9.22
C ASN A 70 -21.67 -18.38 10.02
N GLY A 71 -21.11 -17.35 9.41
CA GLY A 71 -20.24 -16.37 10.07
C GLY A 71 -18.89 -16.94 10.52
N TRP A 72 -18.39 -18.03 9.90
CA TRP A 72 -17.12 -18.65 10.29
C TRP A 72 -15.93 -17.74 9.93
N ASP A 73 -15.02 -17.54 10.89
CA ASP A 73 -13.89 -16.62 10.74
C ASP A 73 -12.91 -17.08 9.65
N ARG A 74 -12.51 -18.36 9.71
CA ARG A 74 -11.58 -18.97 8.75
C ARG A 74 -11.97 -20.40 8.46
N VAL A 75 -12.06 -20.75 7.19
CA VAL A 75 -12.38 -22.11 6.76
C VAL A 75 -11.27 -22.68 5.90
N LEU A 76 -10.92 -23.95 6.16
CA LEU A 76 -10.10 -24.75 5.27
C LEU A 76 -11.03 -25.50 4.30
N ILE A 77 -10.85 -25.30 3.01
CA ILE A 77 -11.56 -26.02 1.95
C ILE A 77 -10.63 -27.09 1.38
N LEU A 78 -11.11 -28.32 1.32
CA LEU A 78 -10.41 -29.49 0.80
C LEU A 78 -11.21 -30.17 -0.30
N GLU A 79 -10.54 -30.63 -1.36
CA GLU A 79 -11.09 -31.62 -2.28
C GLU A 79 -10.86 -33.04 -1.71
N ASP A 80 -11.76 -33.99 -2.03
CA ASP A 80 -11.78 -35.34 -1.45
C ASP A 80 -10.63 -36.25 -1.91
N ASP A 81 -9.85 -35.83 -2.91
CA ASP A 81 -8.66 -36.52 -3.38
C ASP A 81 -7.35 -35.90 -2.87
N PHE A 82 -7.43 -34.83 -2.08
CA PHE A 82 -6.24 -34.30 -1.41
C PHE A 82 -5.68 -35.25 -0.36
N ALA A 83 -4.36 -35.36 -0.32
CA ALA A 83 -3.63 -36.19 0.65
C ALA A 83 -2.48 -35.42 1.29
N PHE A 84 -2.50 -35.30 2.61
CA PHE A 84 -1.38 -34.74 3.36
C PHE A 84 -0.14 -35.67 3.29
N ASN A 85 1.04 -35.07 3.29
CA ASN A 85 2.29 -35.78 3.47
C ASN A 85 2.44 -36.19 4.94
N GLU A 86 2.46 -37.50 5.22
CA GLU A 86 2.46 -38.06 6.59
C GLU A 86 3.89 -38.20 7.13
N THR A 87 4.68 -37.11 7.15
CA THR A 87 6.03 -37.07 7.73
C THR A 87 6.07 -36.07 8.89
N GLN A 88 6.93 -36.36 9.90
CA GLN A 88 7.11 -35.44 11.04
C GLN A 88 7.54 -34.06 10.58
N ALA A 89 8.48 -33.98 9.65
CA ALA A 89 8.94 -32.68 9.08
C ALA A 89 7.80 -31.87 8.46
N ASN A 90 6.83 -32.51 7.79
CA ASN A 90 5.66 -31.84 7.24
C ASN A 90 4.72 -31.34 8.34
N TYR A 91 4.53 -32.12 9.41
CA TYR A 91 3.69 -31.70 10.54
C TYR A 91 4.31 -30.51 11.28
N ASP A 92 5.62 -30.53 11.49
CA ASP A 92 6.36 -29.43 12.12
C ASP A 92 6.27 -28.17 11.27
N ASN A 93 6.45 -28.31 9.95
CA ASN A 93 6.35 -27.20 9.02
C ASN A 93 4.93 -26.59 8.98
N LEU A 94 3.91 -27.45 8.98
CA LEU A 94 2.51 -27.02 9.00
C LEU A 94 2.15 -26.30 10.31
N ASN A 95 2.65 -26.79 11.46
CA ASN A 95 2.47 -26.13 12.75
C ASN A 95 3.14 -24.75 12.79
N ARG A 96 4.37 -24.63 12.26
CA ARG A 96 5.06 -23.32 12.12
C ARG A 96 4.25 -22.38 11.25
N TYR A 97 3.73 -22.86 10.12
CA TYR A 97 2.88 -22.09 9.23
C TYR A 97 1.62 -21.58 9.94
N PHE A 98 0.89 -22.48 10.61
CA PHE A 98 -0.32 -22.13 11.35
C PHE A 98 -0.07 -21.15 12.51
N THR A 99 1.11 -21.20 13.11
CA THR A 99 1.52 -20.24 14.16
C THR A 99 1.85 -18.86 13.57
N ALA A 100 2.39 -18.80 12.36
CA ALA A 100 2.76 -17.54 11.71
C ALA A 100 1.53 -16.81 11.12
N LEU A 101 0.57 -17.54 10.55
CA LEU A 101 -0.58 -16.95 9.84
C LEU A 101 -1.38 -15.90 10.63
N PRO A 102 -1.64 -16.04 11.95
CA PRO A 102 -2.39 -15.02 12.70
C PRO A 102 -1.69 -13.67 12.78
N ASN A 103 -0.38 -13.62 12.54
CA ASN A 103 0.42 -12.41 12.62
C ASN A 103 0.60 -11.71 11.26
N ILE A 104 0.00 -12.24 10.20
CA ILE A 104 0.13 -11.73 8.82
C ILE A 104 -1.28 -11.38 8.33
N ASN A 105 -1.41 -10.29 7.60
CA ASN A 105 -2.69 -9.91 6.98
C ASN A 105 -2.82 -10.51 5.58
N TRP A 106 -3.28 -11.75 5.50
CA TRP A 106 -3.45 -12.52 4.26
C TRP A 106 -4.93 -12.74 3.92
N GLN A 107 -5.24 -13.04 2.66
CA GLN A 107 -6.58 -13.30 2.15
C GLN A 107 -6.86 -14.79 1.99
N VAL A 108 -5.93 -15.49 1.37
CA VAL A 108 -5.98 -16.95 1.14
C VAL A 108 -4.63 -17.56 1.53
N ALA A 109 -4.66 -18.74 2.17
CA ALA A 109 -3.47 -19.47 2.58
C ALA A 109 -3.52 -20.91 2.09
N PHE A 110 -2.67 -21.27 1.13
CA PHE A 110 -2.58 -22.63 0.60
C PHE A 110 -1.89 -23.59 1.57
N LEU A 111 -2.48 -24.77 1.76
CA LEU A 111 -1.77 -25.91 2.30
C LEU A 111 -1.07 -26.67 1.17
N ALA A 112 -1.65 -26.66 -0.01
CA ALA A 112 -1.03 -27.20 -1.22
C ALA A 112 -1.63 -26.56 -2.47
N ALA A 113 -0.78 -26.27 -3.43
CA ALA A 113 -1.14 -25.80 -4.75
C ALA A 113 -0.10 -26.23 -5.78
N ASN A 114 -0.46 -26.27 -7.04
CA ASN A 114 0.50 -26.35 -8.14
C ASN A 114 1.11 -24.96 -8.34
N TYR A 115 2.08 -24.62 -7.49
CA TYR A 115 2.80 -23.36 -7.62
C TYR A 115 3.50 -23.27 -8.97
N ARG A 116 3.23 -22.20 -9.70
CA ARG A 116 3.86 -21.87 -10.98
C ARG A 116 4.86 -20.73 -10.81
N ARG A 117 4.54 -19.77 -9.95
CA ARG A 117 5.41 -18.67 -9.56
C ARG A 117 5.14 -18.29 -8.11
N VAL A 118 6.20 -18.17 -7.33
CA VAL A 118 6.15 -17.74 -5.94
C VAL A 118 7.26 -16.74 -5.63
N THR A 119 7.04 -15.92 -4.62
CA THR A 119 8.06 -15.09 -3.99
C THR A 119 8.29 -15.59 -2.58
N PRO A 120 9.48 -16.08 -2.21
CA PRO A 120 9.79 -16.44 -0.84
C PRO A 120 9.71 -15.22 0.07
N LEU A 121 9.15 -15.36 1.27
CA LEU A 121 9.19 -14.30 2.26
C LEU A 121 10.62 -14.22 2.85
N ASN A 122 11.18 -13.01 2.92
CA ASN A 122 12.60 -12.79 3.24
C ASN A 122 13.04 -13.36 4.60
N SER A 123 12.14 -13.41 5.57
CA SER A 123 12.45 -13.86 6.94
C SER A 123 12.03 -15.30 7.24
N VAL A 124 11.31 -15.98 6.34
CA VAL A 124 10.62 -17.25 6.66
C VAL A 124 10.63 -18.20 5.47
N ASN A 125 11.59 -19.11 5.43
CA ASN A 125 11.82 -20.03 4.30
C ASN A 125 10.74 -21.10 4.06
N TYR A 126 9.76 -21.22 4.93
CA TYR A 126 8.63 -22.17 4.84
C TYR A 126 7.31 -21.50 4.43
N ILE A 127 7.31 -20.21 4.18
CA ILE A 127 6.16 -19.46 3.66
C ILE A 127 6.56 -18.79 2.35
N VAL A 128 5.69 -18.91 1.36
CA VAL A 128 5.83 -18.22 0.08
C VAL A 128 4.59 -17.39 -0.20
N ARG A 129 4.76 -16.23 -0.83
CA ARG A 129 3.68 -15.59 -1.52
C ARG A 129 3.42 -16.32 -2.83
N ALA A 130 2.19 -16.75 -3.03
CA ALA A 130 1.76 -17.31 -4.30
C ALA A 130 1.43 -16.17 -5.28
N ASN A 131 2.18 -16.10 -6.38
CA ASN A 131 1.98 -15.12 -7.44
C ASN A 131 1.20 -15.70 -8.62
N PHE A 132 1.38 -17.01 -8.86
CA PHE A 132 0.65 -17.76 -9.86
C PHE A 132 0.58 -19.23 -9.45
N ALA A 133 -0.62 -19.74 -9.21
CA ALA A 133 -0.84 -21.12 -8.79
C ALA A 133 -2.16 -21.67 -9.32
N TRP A 134 -2.19 -22.99 -9.51
CA TRP A 134 -3.37 -23.76 -9.88
C TRP A 134 -3.67 -24.81 -8.80
N CYS A 135 -4.78 -25.51 -8.95
CA CYS A 135 -5.30 -26.60 -8.10
C CYS A 135 -5.85 -26.09 -6.76
N ALA A 136 -7.16 -25.95 -6.72
CA ALA A 136 -7.94 -25.53 -5.54
C ALA A 136 -8.17 -26.66 -4.53
N CYS A 137 -7.19 -27.56 -4.34
CA CYS A 137 -7.40 -28.80 -3.58
C CYS A 137 -7.27 -28.67 -2.05
N ALA A 138 -6.55 -27.62 -1.54
CA ALA A 138 -6.37 -27.41 -0.11
C ALA A 138 -5.98 -25.96 0.20
N TYR A 139 -6.92 -25.12 0.65
CA TYR A 139 -6.68 -23.71 0.93
C TYR A 139 -7.58 -23.17 2.05
N ILE A 140 -7.05 -22.24 2.84
CA ILE A 140 -7.76 -21.51 3.90
C ILE A 140 -8.17 -20.15 3.36
N VAL A 141 -9.37 -19.69 3.71
CA VAL A 141 -9.89 -18.37 3.34
C VAL A 141 -10.30 -17.63 4.61
N ASN A 142 -9.94 -16.35 4.71
CA ASN A 142 -10.39 -15.45 5.76
C ASN A 142 -11.82 -14.94 5.50
N GLN A 143 -12.59 -14.72 6.56
CA GLN A 143 -13.98 -14.25 6.49
C GLN A 143 -14.15 -12.98 5.64
N HIS A 144 -13.29 -12.00 5.84
CA HIS A 144 -13.36 -10.72 5.11
C HIS A 144 -13.16 -10.88 3.60
N TYR A 145 -12.63 -12.04 3.16
CA TYR A 145 -12.36 -12.29 1.73
C TYR A 145 -13.41 -13.16 1.03
N TYR A 146 -14.36 -13.75 1.77
CA TYR A 146 -15.39 -14.62 1.17
C TYR A 146 -16.15 -13.95 0.04
N ALA A 147 -16.64 -12.72 0.25
CA ALA A 147 -17.42 -12.01 -0.78
C ALA A 147 -16.61 -11.76 -2.05
N THR A 148 -15.34 -11.40 -1.92
CA THR A 148 -14.43 -11.17 -3.05
C THR A 148 -14.20 -12.46 -3.85
N LEU A 149 -13.90 -13.56 -3.16
CA LEU A 149 -13.62 -14.84 -3.82
C LEU A 149 -14.87 -15.45 -4.44
N ILE A 150 -16.03 -15.37 -3.78
CA ILE A 150 -17.33 -15.76 -4.34
C ILE A 150 -17.63 -14.95 -5.61
N GLY A 151 -17.39 -13.64 -5.59
CA GLY A 151 -17.58 -12.77 -6.76
C GLY A 151 -16.73 -13.20 -7.96
N ASN A 152 -15.45 -13.52 -7.71
CA ASN A 152 -14.53 -14.03 -8.72
C ASN A 152 -14.99 -15.38 -9.29
N TYR A 153 -15.37 -16.32 -8.42
CA TYR A 153 -15.85 -17.64 -8.86
C TYR A 153 -17.19 -17.57 -9.61
N ARG A 154 -18.08 -16.65 -9.22
CA ARG A 154 -19.35 -16.42 -9.96
C ARG A 154 -19.11 -15.83 -11.34
N ALA A 155 -18.12 -14.93 -11.47
CA ALA A 155 -17.72 -14.40 -12.78
C ALA A 155 -17.14 -15.51 -13.67
N ALA A 156 -16.28 -16.36 -13.13
CA ALA A 156 -15.78 -17.55 -13.81
C ALA A 156 -16.92 -18.48 -14.23
N LEU A 157 -17.84 -18.80 -13.32
CA LEU A 157 -19.01 -19.65 -13.56
C LEU A 157 -19.90 -19.09 -14.68
N HIS A 158 -20.15 -17.79 -14.66
CA HIS A 158 -20.93 -17.13 -15.71
C HIS A 158 -20.27 -17.33 -17.09
N ALA A 159 -18.98 -17.09 -17.23
CA ALA A 159 -18.25 -17.32 -18.46
C ALA A 159 -18.26 -18.81 -18.89
N GLN A 160 -18.08 -19.73 -17.94
CA GLN A 160 -18.15 -21.18 -18.18
C GLN A 160 -19.51 -21.61 -18.75
N LEU A 161 -20.60 -21.08 -18.18
CA LEU A 161 -21.98 -21.36 -18.63
C LEU A 161 -22.27 -20.79 -20.03
N GLN A 162 -21.60 -19.72 -20.42
CA GLN A 162 -21.64 -19.13 -21.76
C GLN A 162 -20.73 -19.85 -22.77
N GLY A 163 -20.11 -20.97 -22.38
CA GLY A 163 -19.26 -21.76 -23.27
C GLY A 163 -17.76 -21.42 -23.20
N GLY A 164 -17.35 -20.59 -22.25
CA GLY A 164 -15.94 -20.27 -22.02
C GLY A 164 -15.09 -21.53 -21.76
N ALA A 165 -13.87 -21.52 -22.28
CA ALA A 165 -12.95 -22.66 -22.19
C ALA A 165 -12.49 -22.90 -20.75
N GLN A 166 -12.31 -24.17 -20.37
CA GLN A 166 -11.76 -24.56 -19.05
C GLN A 166 -10.38 -23.93 -18.82
N ALA A 167 -9.54 -23.87 -19.85
CA ALA A 167 -8.19 -23.31 -19.75
C ALA A 167 -8.16 -21.84 -19.33
N ASP A 168 -9.24 -21.07 -19.58
CA ASP A 168 -9.31 -19.66 -19.29
C ASP A 168 -10.17 -19.36 -18.05
N TYR A 169 -11.20 -20.18 -17.82
CA TYR A 169 -12.24 -19.91 -16.83
C TYR A 169 -12.38 -20.97 -15.74
N ALA A 170 -11.52 -22.00 -15.65
CA ALA A 170 -11.51 -22.83 -14.45
C ALA A 170 -11.29 -21.96 -13.21
N LEU A 171 -11.93 -22.30 -12.08
CA LEU A 171 -11.89 -21.46 -10.88
C LEU A 171 -10.45 -21.15 -10.42
N ASP A 172 -9.57 -22.14 -10.54
CA ASP A 172 -8.15 -22.08 -10.18
C ASP A 172 -7.24 -21.43 -11.26
N VAL A 173 -7.80 -21.07 -12.40
CA VAL A 173 -7.21 -20.20 -13.40
C VAL A 173 -7.69 -18.76 -13.19
N HIS A 174 -8.99 -18.58 -13.04
CA HIS A 174 -9.62 -17.27 -12.95
C HIS A 174 -9.23 -16.50 -11.67
N TRP A 175 -8.92 -17.18 -10.57
CA TRP A 175 -8.46 -16.56 -9.33
C TRP A 175 -7.08 -15.91 -9.41
N ASN A 176 -6.28 -16.20 -10.46
CA ASN A 176 -4.92 -15.63 -10.57
C ASN A 176 -4.90 -14.10 -10.65
N SER A 177 -5.95 -13.47 -11.15
CA SER A 177 -6.11 -12.01 -11.11
C SER A 177 -6.19 -11.46 -9.68
N LEU A 178 -6.87 -12.19 -8.78
CA LEU A 178 -6.92 -11.85 -7.36
C LEU A 178 -5.58 -12.12 -6.67
N MET A 179 -4.93 -13.24 -7.00
CA MET A 179 -3.63 -13.62 -6.44
C MET A 179 -2.54 -12.59 -6.77
N GLN A 180 -2.60 -11.98 -7.95
CA GLN A 180 -1.68 -10.91 -8.34
C GLN A 180 -1.96 -9.60 -7.59
N ARG A 181 -3.21 -9.33 -7.24
CA ARG A 181 -3.64 -8.10 -6.56
C ARG A 181 -3.47 -8.17 -5.05
N ASP A 182 -3.83 -9.31 -4.46
CA ASP A 182 -3.97 -9.48 -3.03
C ASP A 182 -2.90 -10.43 -2.45
N LEU A 183 -2.73 -10.45 -1.12
CA LEU A 183 -1.73 -11.30 -0.49
C LEU A 183 -2.26 -12.72 -0.31
N TRP A 184 -1.80 -13.63 -1.16
CA TRP A 184 -2.05 -15.06 -1.06
C TRP A 184 -0.78 -15.77 -0.63
N LEU A 185 -0.85 -16.50 0.47
CA LEU A 185 0.28 -17.23 1.03
C LEU A 185 0.21 -18.71 0.71
N GLY A 186 1.33 -19.39 0.85
CA GLY A 186 1.38 -20.84 0.78
C GLY A 186 2.48 -21.41 1.65
N VAL A 187 2.23 -22.59 2.22
CA VAL A 187 3.29 -23.34 2.88
C VAL A 187 4.23 -23.97 1.85
N PHE A 188 5.52 -23.90 2.11
CA PHE A 188 6.51 -24.54 1.25
C PHE A 188 7.50 -25.38 2.09
N PRO A 189 7.79 -26.62 1.69
CA PRO A 189 7.13 -27.43 0.64
C PRO A 189 5.63 -27.62 0.89
N ASN A 190 4.86 -27.93 -0.17
CA ASN A 190 3.43 -28.24 -0.06
C ASN A 190 3.17 -29.28 1.04
N ALA A 191 2.14 -29.06 1.87
CA ALA A 191 1.75 -29.98 2.94
C ALA A 191 1.15 -31.31 2.44
N GLY A 192 0.86 -31.38 1.15
CA GLY A 192 0.28 -32.57 0.52
C GLY A 192 0.19 -32.43 -1.00
N ALA A 193 -0.57 -33.33 -1.60
CA ALA A 193 -0.80 -33.36 -3.05
C ALA A 193 -2.13 -34.04 -3.37
N GLN A 194 -2.67 -33.82 -4.56
CA GLN A 194 -3.75 -34.64 -5.11
C GLN A 194 -3.25 -36.06 -5.37
N ARG A 195 -4.07 -37.05 -5.00
CA ARG A 195 -3.76 -38.47 -5.20
C ARG A 195 -3.78 -38.85 -6.67
N LEU A 196 -2.99 -39.87 -7.01
CA LEU A 196 -3.20 -40.60 -8.27
C LEU A 196 -4.57 -41.31 -8.16
N ASP A 197 -5.53 -40.87 -8.98
CA ASP A 197 -6.89 -41.40 -8.99
C ASP A 197 -7.58 -41.12 -10.33
N LYS A 198 -8.75 -41.75 -10.53
CA LYS A 198 -9.63 -41.39 -11.65
C LYS A 198 -10.29 -40.04 -11.39
N SER A 199 -9.97 -39.06 -12.22
CA SER A 199 -10.59 -37.74 -12.17
C SER A 199 -12.04 -37.80 -12.70
N ASP A 200 -12.98 -37.27 -11.92
CA ASP A 200 -14.36 -37.09 -12.38
C ASP A 200 -14.52 -35.86 -13.30
N ILE A 201 -13.51 -35.00 -13.37
CA ILE A 201 -13.46 -33.82 -14.28
C ILE A 201 -12.89 -34.24 -15.63
N GLU A 202 -11.77 -34.94 -15.65
CA GLU A 202 -11.07 -35.30 -16.88
C GLU A 202 -11.46 -36.67 -17.45
N ASN A 203 -12.29 -37.46 -16.73
CA ASN A 203 -12.72 -38.82 -17.07
C ASN A 203 -11.58 -39.82 -17.36
N ARG A 204 -10.38 -39.57 -16.84
CA ARG A 204 -9.20 -40.41 -16.96
C ARG A 204 -8.45 -40.50 -15.63
N THR A 205 -7.56 -41.49 -15.51
CA THR A 205 -6.61 -41.53 -14.39
C THR A 205 -5.54 -40.47 -14.59
N VAL A 206 -5.32 -39.64 -13.56
CA VAL A 206 -4.35 -38.53 -13.56
C VAL A 206 -3.38 -38.66 -12.39
N ASP A 207 -2.15 -38.25 -12.61
CA ASP A 207 -1.11 -38.12 -11.58
C ASP A 207 -0.55 -36.72 -11.56
N TYR A 208 -1.00 -35.93 -10.59
CA TYR A 208 -0.53 -34.56 -10.40
C TYR A 208 0.54 -34.42 -9.32
N ARG A 209 0.97 -35.52 -8.67
CA ARG A 209 1.90 -35.48 -7.51
C ARG A 209 3.20 -34.74 -7.81
N THR A 210 3.72 -34.84 -9.02
CA THR A 210 4.95 -34.14 -9.45
C THR A 210 4.76 -32.62 -9.49
N LEU A 211 3.54 -32.13 -9.78
CA LEU A 211 3.23 -30.71 -9.85
C LEU A 211 3.31 -30.04 -8.46
N PHE A 212 3.08 -30.82 -7.39
CA PHE A 212 3.16 -30.36 -6.00
C PHE A 212 4.54 -30.51 -5.37
N ARG A 213 5.50 -31.12 -6.06
CA ARG A 213 6.85 -31.44 -5.56
C ARG A 213 7.94 -30.67 -6.27
N LYS A 214 7.60 -29.60 -6.98
CA LYS A 214 8.59 -28.77 -7.64
C LYS A 214 9.57 -28.16 -6.63
N PRO A 215 10.89 -28.20 -6.87
CA PRO A 215 11.84 -27.49 -6.04
C PRO A 215 11.66 -25.97 -6.20
N LEU A 216 12.03 -25.22 -5.17
CA LEU A 216 11.88 -23.77 -5.15
C LEU A 216 12.53 -23.09 -6.37
N SER A 217 13.68 -23.59 -6.78
CA SER A 217 14.42 -23.09 -7.97
C SER A 217 13.66 -23.16 -9.29
N GLN A 218 12.61 -23.99 -9.39
CA GLN A 218 11.78 -24.09 -10.61
C GLN A 218 10.58 -23.14 -10.61
N ILE A 219 10.22 -22.62 -9.45
CA ILE A 219 9.02 -21.80 -9.27
C ILE A 219 9.32 -20.38 -8.80
N VAL A 220 10.55 -20.10 -8.40
CA VAL A 220 11.07 -18.74 -8.19
C VAL A 220 11.83 -18.35 -9.43
N ALA A 221 11.52 -17.19 -9.99
CA ALA A 221 12.33 -16.66 -11.08
C ALA A 221 13.76 -16.43 -10.57
N PRO A 222 14.79 -17.02 -11.18
CA PRO A 222 16.15 -16.77 -10.75
C PRO A 222 16.47 -15.29 -10.93
N ALA A 223 17.21 -14.70 -9.98
CA ALA A 223 17.73 -13.36 -10.11
C ALA A 223 18.61 -13.29 -11.39
N LYS A 224 18.20 -12.48 -12.37
CA LYS A 224 18.92 -12.35 -13.63
C LYS A 224 20.07 -11.35 -13.57
N PHE A 225 19.96 -10.41 -12.63
CA PHE A 225 20.94 -9.35 -12.46
C PHE A 225 21.68 -9.55 -11.13
N THR A 226 22.99 -9.52 -11.21
CA THR A 226 23.86 -9.43 -10.01
C THR A 226 24.40 -8.01 -9.94
N PRO A 227 24.38 -7.37 -8.76
CA PRO A 227 24.97 -6.05 -8.63
C PRO A 227 26.39 -6.04 -9.15
N SER A 228 26.75 -5.03 -9.95
CA SER A 228 28.13 -4.87 -10.43
C SER A 228 29.07 -4.67 -9.24
N THR A 229 30.14 -5.45 -9.17
CA THR A 229 31.18 -5.30 -8.14
C THR A 229 32.21 -4.22 -8.47
N SER A 230 32.18 -3.68 -9.70
CA SER A 230 33.10 -2.67 -10.23
C SER A 230 32.34 -1.58 -10.98
N GLY A 231 32.90 -0.37 -11.02
CA GLY A 231 32.27 0.79 -11.65
C GLY A 231 31.19 1.45 -10.78
N PRO A 232 30.52 2.49 -11.29
CA PRO A 232 29.48 3.20 -10.55
C PRO A 232 28.24 2.32 -10.31
N ILE A 233 27.56 2.55 -9.20
CA ILE A 233 26.27 1.94 -8.85
C ILE A 233 25.22 2.52 -9.80
N LYS A 234 24.54 1.67 -10.55
CA LYS A 234 23.48 2.07 -11.48
C LYS A 234 22.17 2.25 -10.74
N VAL A 235 21.69 3.48 -10.67
CA VAL A 235 20.47 3.85 -9.95
C VAL A 235 19.45 4.43 -10.93
N ASP A 236 18.28 3.85 -10.99
CA ASP A 236 17.20 4.33 -11.83
C ASP A 236 16.02 4.83 -10.97
N PHE A 237 15.55 6.05 -11.28
CA PHE A 237 14.42 6.69 -10.60
C PHE A 237 13.18 6.60 -11.48
N TYR A 238 12.15 5.84 -11.06
CA TYR A 238 10.90 5.72 -11.80
C TYR A 238 9.98 6.89 -11.45
N PHE A 239 10.05 7.92 -12.27
CA PHE A 239 9.25 9.13 -12.12
C PHE A 239 7.88 8.95 -12.78
N GLN A 240 6.84 8.91 -11.97
CA GLN A 240 5.49 8.52 -12.36
C GLN A 240 4.46 9.60 -12.06
N TRP A 241 4.57 10.28 -10.92
CA TRP A 241 3.58 11.22 -10.42
C TRP A 241 4.20 12.58 -10.12
N PRO A 242 3.77 13.65 -10.85
CA PRO A 242 4.36 14.98 -10.74
C PRO A 242 4.49 15.55 -9.34
N PRO A 243 3.45 15.51 -8.46
CA PRO A 243 3.55 16.01 -7.09
C PRO A 243 4.59 15.29 -6.23
N GLY A 244 4.94 14.06 -6.59
CA GLY A 244 5.96 13.26 -5.90
C GLY A 244 7.40 13.58 -6.32
N TRP A 245 7.66 14.54 -7.22
CA TRP A 245 9.01 14.95 -7.60
C TRP A 245 9.87 15.31 -6.40
N THR A 246 9.29 16.01 -5.43
CA THR A 246 9.97 16.44 -4.20
C THR A 246 10.51 15.29 -3.35
N ASN A 247 10.07 14.04 -3.57
CA ASN A 247 10.64 12.86 -2.91
C ASN A 247 11.99 12.46 -3.51
N PHE A 248 12.22 12.80 -4.78
CA PHE A 248 13.40 12.37 -5.53
C PHE A 248 14.45 13.46 -5.68
N GLU A 249 14.03 14.73 -5.73
CA GLU A 249 14.87 15.85 -6.14
C GLU A 249 16.22 15.89 -5.40
N SER A 250 16.21 15.93 -4.07
CA SER A 250 17.47 16.01 -3.31
C SER A 250 18.28 14.70 -3.31
N VAL A 251 17.62 13.55 -3.50
CA VAL A 251 18.31 12.26 -3.64
C VAL A 251 19.05 12.19 -4.98
N ILE A 252 18.39 12.63 -6.05
CA ILE A 252 18.99 12.72 -7.40
C ILE A 252 20.19 13.67 -7.36
N ASP A 253 20.01 14.88 -6.78
CA ASP A 253 21.09 15.87 -6.65
C ASP A 253 22.31 15.27 -5.89
N ALA A 254 22.07 14.62 -4.74
CA ALA A 254 23.12 14.03 -3.93
C ALA A 254 23.85 12.90 -4.67
N MET A 255 23.12 12.04 -5.38
CA MET A 255 23.72 10.92 -6.11
C MET A 255 24.42 11.37 -7.39
N GLN A 256 23.87 12.33 -8.14
CA GLN A 256 24.51 12.88 -9.34
C GLN A 256 25.81 13.63 -9.00
N ALA A 257 25.89 14.27 -7.84
CA ALA A 257 27.11 14.90 -7.37
C ALA A 257 28.21 13.91 -6.92
N ASN A 258 27.88 12.63 -6.77
CA ASN A 258 28.79 11.59 -6.30
C ASN A 258 29.16 10.62 -7.43
N PRO A 259 30.46 10.54 -7.86
CA PRO A 259 30.88 9.68 -8.96
C PRO A 259 30.71 8.17 -8.71
N ALA A 260 30.37 7.78 -7.48
CA ALA A 260 30.03 6.38 -7.16
C ALA A 260 28.68 5.93 -7.78
N PHE A 261 27.89 6.85 -8.32
CA PHE A 261 26.57 6.56 -8.89
C PHE A 261 26.49 6.90 -10.39
N ASP A 262 25.75 6.07 -11.13
CA ASP A 262 25.30 6.30 -12.50
C ASP A 262 23.77 6.38 -12.48
N CYS A 263 23.22 7.60 -12.38
CA CYS A 263 21.80 7.86 -12.19
C CYS A 263 21.07 8.03 -13.52
N ARG A 264 19.84 7.48 -13.59
CA ARG A 264 18.92 7.66 -14.71
C ARG A 264 17.52 7.97 -14.19
N ILE A 265 16.85 8.96 -14.79
CA ILE A 265 15.43 9.22 -14.56
C ILE A 265 14.65 8.53 -15.66
N VAL A 266 13.69 7.69 -15.28
CA VAL A 266 12.82 6.97 -16.21
C VAL A 266 11.40 7.47 -16.03
N VAL A 267 10.83 8.07 -17.07
CA VAL A 267 9.43 8.51 -17.05
C VAL A 267 8.53 7.30 -17.25
N VAL A 268 7.73 6.98 -16.23
CA VAL A 268 6.81 5.83 -16.22
C VAL A 268 5.36 6.35 -16.21
N PRO A 269 4.45 5.81 -17.06
CA PRO A 269 3.06 6.26 -17.07
C PRO A 269 2.34 5.89 -15.78
N TYR A 270 1.35 6.70 -15.41
CA TYR A 270 0.44 6.45 -14.28
C TYR A 270 -0.87 5.86 -14.82
N LEU A 271 -1.10 4.56 -14.57
CA LEU A 271 -2.26 3.82 -15.08
C LEU A 271 -3.41 3.80 -14.06
N ASN A 272 -4.62 3.52 -14.54
CA ASN A 272 -5.81 3.23 -13.70
C ASN A 272 -6.27 4.35 -12.74
N TRP A 273 -5.91 5.60 -13.00
CA TRP A 273 -6.40 6.75 -12.25
C TRP A 273 -7.21 7.67 -13.16
N LYS A 274 -8.28 8.32 -12.64
CA LYS A 274 -9.14 9.24 -13.44
C LYS A 274 -8.38 10.42 -14.08
N ALA A 275 -7.24 10.78 -13.51
CA ALA A 275 -6.32 11.80 -14.01
C ALA A 275 -5.03 11.18 -14.58
N SER A 276 -5.09 9.97 -15.12
CA SER A 276 -3.93 9.24 -15.61
C SER A 276 -3.29 9.96 -16.80
N ASP A 277 -2.02 10.27 -16.66
CA ASP A 277 -1.15 10.65 -17.76
C ASP A 277 -0.46 9.39 -18.30
N VAL A 278 -1.18 8.69 -19.17
CA VAL A 278 -0.71 7.43 -19.76
C VAL A 278 0.53 7.58 -20.65
N ASN A 279 0.88 8.80 -21.05
CA ASN A 279 2.04 9.09 -21.88
C ASN A 279 3.22 9.66 -21.08
N GLY A 280 2.99 10.15 -19.87
CA GLY A 280 4.00 10.84 -19.08
C GLY A 280 4.38 12.22 -19.59
N ASP A 281 3.47 12.91 -20.30
CA ASP A 281 3.78 14.21 -20.93
C ASP A 281 4.02 15.31 -19.91
N ILE A 282 3.26 15.31 -18.80
CA ILE A 282 3.44 16.27 -17.70
C ILE A 282 4.81 16.07 -17.04
N GLN A 283 5.19 14.82 -16.74
CA GLN A 283 6.48 14.46 -16.15
C GLN A 283 7.64 14.91 -17.06
N ARG A 284 7.52 14.67 -18.37
CA ARG A 284 8.52 15.10 -19.37
C ARG A 284 8.65 16.63 -19.41
N GLY A 285 7.52 17.36 -19.29
CA GLY A 285 7.51 18.82 -19.18
C GLY A 285 8.32 19.29 -17.97
N ILE A 286 8.02 18.74 -16.79
CA ILE A 286 8.71 19.07 -15.54
C ILE A 286 10.23 18.85 -15.64
N LEU A 287 10.66 17.76 -16.25
CA LEU A 287 12.09 17.42 -16.39
C LEU A 287 12.79 18.37 -17.38
N ARG A 288 12.14 18.67 -18.51
CA ARG A 288 12.66 19.65 -19.49
C ARG A 288 12.82 21.03 -18.87
N ASP A 289 11.82 21.50 -18.12
CA ASP A 289 11.86 22.82 -17.46
C ASP A 289 13.00 22.92 -16.43
N ARG A 290 13.44 21.79 -15.88
CA ARG A 290 14.58 21.67 -14.97
C ARG A 290 15.91 21.38 -15.66
N GLY A 291 15.93 21.19 -16.98
CA GLY A 291 17.12 20.81 -17.72
C GLY A 291 17.67 19.43 -17.37
N LEU A 292 16.81 18.49 -16.94
CA LEU A 292 17.19 17.13 -16.55
C LEU A 292 16.99 16.14 -17.69
N ASP A 293 18.01 15.32 -17.92
CA ASP A 293 17.93 14.22 -18.86
C ASP A 293 17.05 13.08 -18.35
N TYR A 294 16.28 12.46 -19.24
CA TYR A 294 15.41 11.34 -18.91
C TYR A 294 15.30 10.32 -20.05
N THR A 295 14.86 9.11 -19.70
CA THR A 295 14.47 8.09 -20.66
C THR A 295 12.96 7.84 -20.54
N GLY A 296 12.22 7.85 -21.65
CA GLY A 296 10.82 7.46 -21.66
C GLY A 296 10.67 5.94 -21.49
N PHE A 297 9.56 5.51 -20.88
CA PHE A 297 9.29 4.08 -20.65
C PHE A 297 9.27 3.26 -21.94
N GLU A 298 8.93 3.88 -23.07
CA GLU A 298 8.89 3.24 -24.39
C GLU A 298 10.30 2.82 -24.88
N ALA A 299 11.29 3.62 -24.54
CA ALA A 299 12.69 3.40 -24.92
C ALA A 299 13.51 2.68 -23.85
N TYR A 300 13.01 2.63 -22.61
CA TYR A 300 13.71 1.98 -21.50
C TYR A 300 13.69 0.47 -21.63
N ARG A 301 14.85 -0.17 -21.47
CA ARG A 301 15.03 -1.63 -21.47
C ARG A 301 15.77 -2.04 -20.22
N LEU A 302 15.05 -2.66 -19.28
CA LEU A 302 15.60 -3.09 -17.99
C LEU A 302 16.77 -4.08 -18.18
N GLU A 303 16.62 -5.01 -19.11
CA GLU A 303 17.59 -6.07 -19.42
C GLU A 303 18.91 -5.52 -20.00
N GLU A 304 18.87 -4.38 -20.69
CA GLU A 304 20.07 -3.70 -21.24
C GLU A 304 20.71 -2.81 -20.19
N ARG A 305 19.90 -2.11 -19.41
CA ARG A 305 20.36 -1.19 -18.36
C ARG A 305 20.94 -1.94 -17.17
N GLN A 306 20.27 -3.00 -16.72
CA GLN A 306 20.58 -3.81 -15.53
C GLN A 306 20.93 -2.91 -14.32
N PRO A 307 19.96 -2.16 -13.80
CA PRO A 307 20.21 -1.28 -12.66
C PRO A 307 20.47 -2.09 -11.39
N ASP A 308 21.37 -1.62 -10.56
CA ASP A 308 21.60 -2.16 -9.21
C ASP A 308 20.45 -1.81 -8.28
N VAL A 309 19.91 -0.59 -8.44
CA VAL A 309 18.84 -0.02 -7.59
C VAL A 309 17.79 0.65 -8.47
N VAL A 310 16.53 0.44 -8.12
CA VAL A 310 15.40 1.21 -8.67
C VAL A 310 14.65 1.89 -7.52
N PHE A 311 14.51 3.20 -7.61
CA PHE A 311 13.62 3.97 -6.75
C PHE A 311 12.20 3.96 -7.30
N LEU A 312 11.24 3.47 -6.49
CA LEU A 312 9.81 3.54 -6.79
C LEU A 312 9.19 4.74 -6.07
N GLN A 313 8.48 5.58 -6.83
CA GLN A 313 7.92 6.82 -6.31
C GLN A 313 6.67 6.64 -5.43
N ASN A 314 5.92 5.55 -5.66
CA ASN A 314 4.74 5.17 -4.90
C ASN A 314 4.69 3.64 -4.79
N PRO A 315 3.88 3.06 -3.86
CA PRO A 315 3.85 1.62 -3.66
C PRO A 315 2.83 0.88 -4.54
N TYR A 316 2.13 1.58 -5.46
CA TYR A 316 1.00 1.06 -6.24
C TYR A 316 1.46 0.36 -7.51
N ASP A 317 1.67 -0.94 -7.44
CA ASP A 317 2.13 -1.73 -8.61
C ASP A 317 1.10 -1.76 -9.74
N GLU A 318 -0.20 -1.73 -9.41
CA GLU A 318 -1.29 -1.68 -10.38
C GLU A 318 -1.32 -0.38 -11.20
N ALA A 319 -0.71 0.69 -10.70
CA ALA A 319 -0.59 1.96 -11.41
C ALA A 319 0.59 2.00 -12.40
N ARG A 320 1.32 0.89 -12.59
CA ARG A 320 2.49 0.77 -13.47
C ARG A 320 2.33 -0.33 -14.50
N PRO A 321 2.94 -0.21 -15.69
CA PRO A 321 3.10 -1.34 -16.59
C PRO A 321 3.85 -2.49 -15.90
N GLU A 322 3.54 -3.74 -16.28
CA GLU A 322 4.07 -4.94 -15.61
C GLU A 322 5.60 -4.93 -15.46
N ALA A 323 6.34 -4.53 -16.51
CA ALA A 323 7.80 -4.48 -16.50
C ALA A 323 8.41 -3.48 -15.50
N PHE A 324 7.61 -2.60 -14.90
CA PHE A 324 8.03 -1.59 -13.93
C PHE A 324 7.55 -1.87 -12.50
N ARG A 325 6.87 -3.00 -12.28
CA ARG A 325 6.33 -3.40 -10.97
C ARG A 325 7.42 -3.93 -10.05
N SER A 326 7.20 -3.77 -8.75
CA SER A 326 8.14 -4.21 -7.72
C SER A 326 8.45 -5.71 -7.82
N GLU A 327 7.47 -6.55 -8.10
CA GLU A 327 7.66 -7.98 -8.28
C GLU A 327 8.55 -8.31 -9.49
N TYR A 328 8.31 -7.63 -10.62
CA TYR A 328 9.09 -7.82 -11.84
C TYR A 328 10.57 -7.46 -11.63
N LEU A 329 10.84 -6.38 -10.91
CA LEU A 329 12.18 -5.94 -10.53
C LEU A 329 12.84 -6.94 -9.57
N HIS A 330 12.12 -7.32 -8.50
CA HIS A 330 12.62 -8.27 -7.50
C HIS A 330 12.98 -9.62 -8.10
N GLU A 331 12.16 -10.17 -9.01
CA GLU A 331 12.43 -11.43 -9.73
C GLU A 331 13.71 -11.41 -10.57
N ARG A 332 14.19 -10.21 -10.91
CA ARG A 332 15.45 -10.00 -11.67
C ARG A 332 16.62 -9.62 -10.79
N GLY A 333 16.44 -9.63 -9.48
CA GLY A 333 17.50 -9.31 -8.52
C GLY A 333 17.79 -7.82 -8.38
N VAL A 334 16.97 -6.96 -8.99
CA VAL A 334 17.06 -5.50 -8.82
C VAL A 334 16.67 -5.13 -7.40
N LYS A 335 17.50 -4.36 -6.73
CA LYS A 335 17.20 -3.86 -5.39
C LYS A 335 16.22 -2.68 -5.47
N ILE A 336 15.18 -2.74 -4.65
CA ILE A 336 14.13 -1.72 -4.62
C ILE A 336 14.39 -0.77 -3.46
N ALA A 337 14.43 0.52 -3.77
CA ALA A 337 14.45 1.61 -2.80
C ALA A 337 13.09 2.33 -2.82
N TYR A 338 12.54 2.59 -1.65
CA TYR A 338 11.26 3.28 -1.53
C TYR A 338 11.32 4.41 -0.51
N ILE A 339 10.84 5.57 -0.91
CA ILE A 339 10.63 6.72 -0.04
C ILE A 339 9.12 6.93 0.07
N PRO A 340 8.50 6.75 1.25
CA PRO A 340 7.07 6.95 1.42
C PRO A 340 6.62 8.30 0.88
N TYR A 341 5.80 8.30 -0.17
CA TYR A 341 5.45 9.51 -0.93
C TYR A 341 4.50 10.43 -0.17
N ALA A 342 3.66 9.86 0.68
CA ALA A 342 2.70 10.59 1.50
C ALA A 342 3.22 10.74 2.93
N LEU A 343 2.97 11.91 3.47
CA LEU A 343 3.11 12.20 4.90
C LEU A 343 1.72 12.00 5.51
N ASP A 344 1.29 10.73 5.58
CA ASP A 344 -0.08 10.42 5.93
C ASP A 344 -0.34 10.49 7.43
N SER A 345 -1.51 11.05 7.77
CA SER A 345 -2.02 11.16 9.14
C SER A 345 -3.29 10.34 9.39
N GLY A 346 -3.85 9.69 8.36
CA GLY A 346 -5.13 9.00 8.43
C GLY A 346 -5.09 7.68 9.20
N ILE A 347 -6.18 7.36 9.92
CA ILE A 347 -6.27 6.17 10.80
C ILE A 347 -7.06 5.01 10.18
N SER A 348 -7.67 5.13 8.98
CA SER A 348 -8.44 4.02 8.41
C SER A 348 -7.53 2.83 8.10
N GLU A 349 -8.03 1.59 8.29
CA GLU A 349 -7.28 0.35 8.00
C GLU A 349 -6.82 0.31 6.54
N GLU A 350 -7.66 0.78 5.61
CA GLU A 350 -7.33 0.84 4.20
C GLU A 350 -6.15 1.78 3.94
N VAL A 351 -6.15 2.98 4.53
CA VAL A 351 -5.05 3.94 4.42
C VAL A 351 -3.78 3.37 5.04
N GLN A 352 -3.84 2.75 6.21
CA GLN A 352 -2.68 2.13 6.85
C GLN A 352 -2.09 1.01 5.99
N ARG A 353 -2.93 0.16 5.39
CA ARG A 353 -2.48 -0.87 4.46
C ARG A 353 -1.72 -0.27 3.27
N TYR A 354 -2.26 0.76 2.63
CA TYR A 354 -1.61 1.42 1.50
C TYR A 354 -0.30 2.10 1.89
N GLN A 355 -0.21 2.65 3.09
CA GLN A 355 0.98 3.36 3.56
C GLN A 355 2.11 2.43 4.00
N PHE A 356 1.79 1.23 4.52
CA PHE A 356 2.79 0.41 5.21
C PHE A 356 2.92 -1.03 4.69
N ASN A 357 1.90 -1.60 4.03
CA ASN A 357 1.83 -3.04 3.80
C ASN A 357 1.36 -3.47 2.40
N LEU A 358 1.83 -2.79 1.36
CA LEU A 358 1.69 -3.27 -0.01
C LEU A 358 2.91 -4.11 -0.42
N LEU A 359 2.81 -4.78 -1.55
CA LEU A 359 3.87 -5.64 -2.06
C LEU A 359 5.20 -4.90 -2.25
N CYS A 360 5.16 -3.69 -2.77
CA CYS A 360 6.32 -2.83 -2.95
C CYS A 360 7.10 -2.65 -1.64
N GLN A 361 6.42 -2.36 -0.53
CA GLN A 361 7.05 -2.17 0.77
C GLN A 361 7.64 -3.48 1.32
N ASN A 362 6.95 -4.60 1.10
CA ASN A 362 7.41 -5.92 1.53
C ASN A 362 8.60 -6.45 0.70
N LEU A 363 8.76 -6.02 -0.55
CA LEU A 363 9.87 -6.40 -1.44
C LEU A 363 11.01 -5.39 -1.44
N ALA A 364 10.82 -4.20 -0.87
CA ALA A 364 11.85 -3.18 -0.81
C ALA A 364 13.11 -3.67 -0.08
N THR A 365 14.27 -3.38 -0.63
CA THR A 365 15.55 -3.59 0.03
C THR A 365 15.80 -2.49 1.06
N TRP A 366 15.36 -1.27 0.74
CA TRP A 366 15.43 -0.12 1.63
C TRP A 366 14.14 0.69 1.58
N ILE A 367 13.63 1.02 2.75
CA ILE A 367 12.59 2.05 2.92
C ILE A 367 13.22 3.19 3.72
N PHE A 368 13.10 4.41 3.22
CA PHE A 368 13.68 5.59 3.86
C PHE A 368 12.60 6.38 4.61
N SER A 369 12.63 6.27 5.91
CA SER A 369 11.61 6.79 6.83
C SER A 369 11.94 8.20 7.30
N ARG A 370 10.91 9.03 7.44
CA ARG A 370 11.05 10.41 7.90
C ARG A 370 11.48 10.53 9.36
N SER A 371 11.07 9.57 10.22
CA SER A 371 11.34 9.62 11.67
C SER A 371 11.38 8.23 12.29
N ALA A 372 11.89 8.14 13.52
CA ALA A 372 11.90 6.91 14.31
C ALA A 372 10.47 6.39 14.59
N ARG A 373 9.50 7.29 14.82
CA ARG A 373 8.08 6.98 15.01
C ARG A 373 7.49 6.33 13.76
N HIS A 374 7.80 6.87 12.58
CA HIS A 374 7.36 6.30 11.31
C HIS A 374 7.99 4.93 11.03
N LYS A 375 9.28 4.72 11.37
CA LYS A 375 9.92 3.40 11.31
C LYS A 375 9.26 2.39 12.26
N ALA A 376 8.89 2.82 13.47
CA ALA A 376 8.21 1.95 14.44
C ALA A 376 6.84 1.48 13.90
N GLU A 377 6.10 2.35 13.21
CA GLU A 377 4.81 1.99 12.61
C GLU A 377 4.97 0.95 11.49
N PHE A 378 6.03 1.01 10.68
CA PHE A 378 6.38 -0.08 9.75
C PHE A 378 6.55 -1.42 10.48
N GLY A 379 7.16 -1.43 11.67
CA GLY A 379 7.32 -2.63 12.48
C GLY A 379 6.01 -3.25 12.96
N ILE A 380 4.94 -2.44 13.03
CA ILE A 380 3.61 -2.89 13.45
C ILE A 380 2.77 -3.32 12.23
N GLN A 381 2.87 -2.59 11.11
CA GLN A 381 1.93 -2.70 9.99
C GLN A 381 2.48 -3.50 8.80
N CYS A 382 3.80 -3.53 8.60
CA CYS A 382 4.44 -4.18 7.46
C CYS A 382 4.71 -5.66 7.74
N ASP A 383 4.26 -6.56 6.88
CA ASP A 383 4.49 -8.01 7.04
C ASP A 383 5.98 -8.36 7.01
N ALA A 384 6.81 -7.59 6.29
CA ALA A 384 8.27 -7.73 6.29
C ALA A 384 8.96 -7.11 7.53
N GLY A 385 8.20 -6.52 8.45
CA GLY A 385 8.76 -5.81 9.60
C GLY A 385 9.43 -4.49 9.24
N ASN A 386 10.44 -4.06 10.03
CA ASN A 386 11.11 -2.77 9.83
C ASN A 386 12.64 -2.82 9.81
N ASP A 387 13.25 -3.99 9.69
CA ASP A 387 14.71 -4.12 9.62
C ASP A 387 15.31 -3.46 8.37
N HIS A 388 14.52 -3.42 7.28
CA HIS A 388 14.85 -2.77 6.02
C HIS A 388 14.43 -1.28 5.97
N VAL A 389 13.97 -0.71 7.09
CA VAL A 389 13.54 0.69 7.20
C VAL A 389 14.62 1.52 7.89
N TYR A 390 15.09 2.56 7.23
CA TYR A 390 16.18 3.45 7.68
C TYR A 390 15.62 4.84 7.97
N VAL A 391 15.96 5.40 9.13
CA VAL A 391 15.57 6.77 9.49
C VAL A 391 16.58 7.75 8.87
N THR A 392 16.14 8.52 7.90
CA THR A 392 16.98 9.47 7.16
C THR A 392 16.49 10.91 7.23
N GLY A 393 15.27 11.12 7.74
CA GLY A 393 14.49 12.29 7.39
C GLY A 393 13.79 12.09 6.03
N HIS A 394 13.07 13.10 5.58
CA HIS A 394 12.33 13.01 4.31
C HIS A 394 12.86 14.04 3.30
N PRO A 395 13.20 13.64 2.05
CA PRO A 395 13.79 14.52 1.03
C PRO A 395 12.97 15.79 0.72
N LYS A 396 11.64 15.74 0.90
CA LYS A 396 10.78 16.93 0.76
C LYS A 396 11.22 18.11 1.63
N PHE A 397 11.86 17.83 2.76
CA PHE A 397 12.25 18.83 3.75
C PHE A 397 13.66 19.39 3.51
N ASP A 398 14.47 18.76 2.68
CA ASP A 398 15.86 19.16 2.41
C ASP A 398 15.96 20.56 1.80
N HIS A 399 14.92 20.97 1.07
CA HIS A 399 14.81 22.32 0.55
C HIS A 399 14.73 23.39 1.65
N TYR A 400 14.10 23.07 2.77
CA TYR A 400 14.03 23.96 3.94
C TYR A 400 15.33 23.96 4.72
N GLN A 401 16.02 22.83 4.81
CA GLN A 401 17.27 22.67 5.55
C GLN A 401 18.35 23.66 5.05
N ARG A 402 18.44 23.83 3.73
CA ARG A 402 19.35 24.82 3.10
C ARG A 402 18.94 26.27 3.36
N ARG A 403 17.69 26.54 3.72
CA ARG A 403 17.12 27.86 3.97
C ARG A 403 16.83 28.17 5.44
N PHE A 404 16.98 27.21 6.35
CA PHE A 404 16.71 27.42 7.79
C PHE A 404 17.58 28.52 8.41
N HIS A 405 18.71 28.85 7.78
CA HIS A 405 19.56 29.97 8.16
C HIS A 405 19.11 31.31 7.54
N LEU A 406 18.05 31.31 6.72
CA LEU A 406 17.50 32.49 6.05
C LEU A 406 16.07 32.73 6.56
N HIS A 407 15.91 32.87 7.88
CA HIS A 407 14.71 33.51 8.42
C HIS A 407 14.78 35.01 8.03
N ASP A 408 14.31 35.34 6.83
CA ASP A 408 13.83 36.69 6.58
C ASP A 408 12.61 36.87 7.48
N GLU A 409 12.81 37.52 8.64
CA GLU A 409 11.72 38.04 9.46
C GLU A 409 10.93 38.97 8.53
N LYS A 410 9.78 38.53 8.06
CA LYS A 410 8.84 39.40 7.35
C LYS A 410 8.56 40.57 8.26
N PRO A 411 8.57 41.82 7.73
CA PRO A 411 8.10 42.96 8.48
C PRO A 411 6.71 42.66 9.04
N ALA A 412 6.49 42.94 10.31
CA ALA A 412 5.20 42.72 10.97
C ALA A 412 4.12 43.49 10.21
N THR A 413 3.37 42.83 9.36
CA THR A 413 2.25 43.42 8.65
C THR A 413 1.04 43.49 9.56
N LYS A 414 0.26 44.57 9.42
CA LYS A 414 -1.00 44.76 10.15
C LYS A 414 -2.06 43.70 9.74
N VAL A 415 -2.02 43.26 8.49
CA VAL A 415 -2.89 42.24 7.93
C VAL A 415 -2.15 40.89 7.94
N LYS A 416 -2.74 39.86 8.52
CA LYS A 416 -2.17 38.51 8.59
C LYS A 416 -2.69 37.64 7.48
N THR A 417 -1.80 36.88 6.86
CA THR A 417 -2.13 35.95 5.76
C THR A 417 -2.35 34.55 6.32
N LEU A 418 -3.59 34.07 6.25
CA LEU A 418 -3.99 32.72 6.67
C LEU A 418 -4.09 31.81 5.46
N LEU A 419 -3.54 30.61 5.55
CA LEU A 419 -3.67 29.58 4.54
C LEU A 419 -4.65 28.50 5.02
N TRP A 420 -5.79 28.37 4.37
CA TRP A 420 -6.74 27.30 4.62
C TRP A 420 -6.68 26.23 3.55
N THR A 421 -6.53 24.96 3.96
CA THR A 421 -6.34 23.83 3.05
C THR A 421 -7.38 22.74 3.30
N PRO A 422 -8.63 22.93 2.84
CA PRO A 422 -9.67 21.92 2.99
C PRO A 422 -9.39 20.69 2.13
N HIS A 423 -9.59 19.51 2.72
CA HIS A 423 -9.49 18.23 2.02
C HIS A 423 -10.77 17.94 1.20
N PHE A 424 -10.81 16.87 0.43
CA PHE A 424 -12.00 16.48 -0.32
C PHE A 424 -12.92 15.56 0.51
N VAL A 425 -14.23 15.58 0.16
CA VAL A 425 -15.27 14.74 0.77
C VAL A 425 -15.32 13.38 0.08
N LEU A 426 -15.42 12.29 0.84
CA LEU A 426 -15.74 10.97 0.31
C LEU A 426 -17.27 10.79 0.27
N PRO A 427 -17.86 10.29 -0.84
CA PRO A 427 -19.32 10.28 -1.07
C PRO A 427 -20.09 9.17 -0.33
N ASP A 428 -19.44 8.29 0.44
CA ASP A 428 -20.00 7.02 0.88
C ASP A 428 -20.53 6.97 2.32
N GLY A 429 -20.70 8.13 2.97
CA GLY A 429 -21.27 8.22 4.32
C GLY A 429 -20.37 7.71 5.44
N ARG A 430 -19.10 7.40 5.16
CA ARG A 430 -18.09 7.08 6.17
C ARG A 430 -17.65 8.34 6.93
N LYS A 431 -16.88 8.16 8.01
CA LYS A 431 -16.25 9.30 8.69
C LYS A 431 -15.56 10.22 7.69
N MET A 432 -15.66 11.52 7.89
CA MET A 432 -15.15 12.53 6.96
C MET A 432 -13.65 12.69 7.08
N SER A 433 -12.98 12.90 5.95
CA SER A 433 -11.57 13.33 5.90
C SER A 433 -11.41 14.85 5.86
N THR A 434 -12.51 15.61 5.84
CA THR A 434 -12.51 17.06 5.73
C THR A 434 -13.53 17.69 6.69
N THR A 435 -13.17 18.87 7.18
CA THR A 435 -14.07 19.73 7.97
C THR A 435 -14.73 20.82 7.10
N PHE A 436 -14.61 20.75 5.78
CA PHE A 436 -15.10 21.77 4.85
C PHE A 436 -16.59 22.13 5.09
N THR A 437 -17.45 21.13 5.22
CA THR A 437 -18.88 21.36 5.45
C THR A 437 -19.22 21.72 6.89
N ILE A 438 -18.32 21.48 7.82
CA ILE A 438 -18.50 21.79 9.24
C ILE A 438 -18.12 23.26 9.51
N TYR A 439 -16.93 23.64 9.09
CA TYR A 439 -16.33 24.94 9.42
C TYR A 439 -16.36 25.95 8.27
N GLY A 440 -16.83 25.61 7.09
CA GLY A 440 -16.83 26.53 5.96
C GLY A 440 -17.62 27.82 6.21
N ALA A 441 -18.68 27.77 7.03
CA ALA A 441 -19.42 28.96 7.46
C ALA A 441 -18.57 29.88 8.35
N ALA A 442 -17.68 29.33 9.18
CA ALA A 442 -16.72 30.14 9.96
C ALA A 442 -15.76 30.90 9.04
N PHE A 443 -15.28 30.24 7.96
CA PHE A 443 -14.42 30.91 6.98
C PHE A 443 -15.15 32.01 6.21
N LEU A 444 -16.45 31.87 5.93
CA LEU A 444 -17.26 32.96 5.37
C LEU A 444 -17.41 34.15 6.35
N LYS A 445 -17.38 33.92 7.67
CA LYS A 445 -17.33 35.02 8.65
C LYS A 445 -15.93 35.65 8.73
N LEU A 446 -14.88 34.82 8.64
CA LEU A 446 -13.49 35.32 8.68
C LEU A 446 -13.17 36.27 7.53
N ILE A 447 -13.65 36.02 6.32
CA ILE A 447 -13.38 36.90 5.16
C ILE A 447 -14.04 38.30 5.28
N GLU A 448 -14.91 38.50 6.25
CA GLU A 448 -15.46 39.85 6.54
C GLU A 448 -14.49 40.72 7.38
N ARG A 449 -13.39 40.16 7.86
CA ARG A 449 -12.38 40.88 8.66
C ARG A 449 -11.38 41.64 7.77
N ASP A 450 -11.00 42.82 8.19
CA ASP A 450 -10.03 43.69 7.48
C ASP A 450 -8.56 43.41 7.91
N ASP A 451 -8.38 42.66 9.02
CA ASP A 451 -7.07 42.37 9.59
C ASP A 451 -6.47 41.01 9.12
N ILE A 452 -7.20 40.33 8.23
CA ILE A 452 -6.73 39.08 7.63
C ILE A 452 -6.83 39.09 6.09
N HIS A 453 -5.92 38.32 5.48
CA HIS A 453 -5.99 37.87 4.09
C HIS A 453 -6.08 36.36 4.06
N LEU A 454 -7.13 35.77 3.47
CA LEU A 454 -7.36 34.34 3.42
C LEU A 454 -6.96 33.76 2.06
N ILE A 455 -5.97 32.86 2.06
CA ILE A 455 -5.65 32.02 0.90
C ILE A 455 -6.37 30.68 1.10
N ILE A 456 -7.24 30.34 0.16
CA ILE A 456 -7.94 29.06 0.11
C ILE A 456 -7.24 28.18 -0.91
N ARG A 457 -6.60 27.10 -0.43
CA ARG A 457 -5.94 26.13 -1.29
C ARG A 457 -6.57 24.76 -1.08
N PRO A 458 -7.66 24.43 -1.79
CA PRO A 458 -8.34 23.15 -1.62
C PRO A 458 -7.50 22.00 -2.19
N HIS A 459 -7.74 20.80 -1.67
CA HIS A 459 -7.22 19.59 -2.30
C HIS A 459 -7.68 19.49 -3.77
N PRO A 460 -6.83 19.10 -4.72
CA PRO A 460 -7.17 19.08 -6.16
C PRO A 460 -8.45 18.29 -6.49
N LEU A 461 -8.77 17.28 -5.73
CA LEU A 461 -9.98 16.48 -5.91
C LEU A 461 -11.26 17.14 -5.36
N LEU A 462 -11.18 18.21 -4.56
CA LEU A 462 -12.38 18.83 -3.97
C LEU A 462 -13.37 19.29 -5.04
N SER A 463 -12.90 19.95 -6.09
CA SER A 463 -13.74 20.41 -7.20
C SER A 463 -14.42 19.27 -7.97
N GLN A 464 -13.74 18.13 -8.14
CA GLN A 464 -14.29 16.96 -8.83
C GLN A 464 -15.43 16.30 -8.04
N TRP A 465 -15.35 16.32 -6.70
CA TRP A 465 -16.36 15.75 -5.82
C TRP A 465 -17.57 16.66 -5.56
N MET A 466 -17.50 17.94 -5.95
CA MET A 466 -18.63 18.86 -5.79
C MET A 466 -19.85 18.45 -6.62
N GLY A 467 -19.68 17.68 -7.72
CA GLY A 467 -20.79 17.12 -8.49
C GLY A 467 -21.72 16.22 -7.67
N ASP A 468 -21.13 15.40 -6.80
CA ASP A 468 -21.84 14.43 -5.96
C ASP A 468 -22.10 14.95 -4.52
N ALA A 469 -21.65 16.16 -4.20
CA ALA A 469 -21.80 16.78 -2.88
C ALA A 469 -23.23 17.25 -2.61
N SER A 470 -23.57 17.45 -1.32
CA SER A 470 -24.87 17.99 -0.91
C SER A 470 -25.09 19.41 -1.49
N PRO A 471 -26.34 19.85 -1.69
CA PRO A 471 -26.65 21.22 -2.13
C PRO A 471 -26.01 22.29 -1.23
N ALA A 472 -25.95 22.06 0.08
CA ALA A 472 -25.33 22.98 1.04
C ALA A 472 -23.81 23.07 0.83
N ALA A 473 -23.11 21.93 0.62
CA ALA A 473 -21.68 21.92 0.33
C ALA A 473 -21.35 22.63 -0.98
N ARG A 474 -22.14 22.39 -2.03
CA ARG A 474 -22.00 23.10 -3.32
C ARG A 474 -22.22 24.61 -3.16
N SER A 475 -23.26 25.02 -2.43
CA SER A 475 -23.54 26.43 -2.19
C SER A 475 -22.37 27.11 -1.47
N LEU A 476 -21.85 26.48 -0.41
CA LEU A 476 -20.68 26.96 0.32
C LEU A 476 -19.43 27.09 -0.58
N TYR A 477 -19.15 26.08 -1.39
CA TYR A 477 -18.04 26.07 -2.33
C TYR A 477 -18.14 27.27 -3.30
N HIS A 478 -19.32 27.50 -3.87
CA HIS A 478 -19.54 28.61 -4.79
C HIS A 478 -19.48 29.98 -4.10
N GLN A 479 -19.92 30.09 -2.84
CA GLN A 479 -19.80 31.34 -2.08
C GLN A 479 -18.31 31.70 -1.84
N LEU A 480 -17.48 30.73 -1.45
CA LEU A 480 -16.06 30.93 -1.23
C LEU A 480 -15.32 31.26 -2.56
N LEU A 481 -15.67 30.57 -3.64
CA LEU A 481 -15.10 30.83 -4.95
C LEU A 481 -15.48 32.23 -5.45
N ASN A 482 -16.75 32.63 -5.26
CA ASN A 482 -17.22 33.98 -5.59
C ASN A 482 -16.53 35.05 -4.74
N ALA A 483 -16.32 34.77 -3.44
CA ALA A 483 -15.57 35.69 -2.57
C ALA A 483 -14.14 35.90 -3.08
N ALA A 484 -13.45 34.84 -3.50
CA ALA A 484 -12.11 34.93 -4.07
C ALA A 484 -12.05 35.71 -5.38
N GLN A 485 -13.14 35.80 -6.15
CA GLN A 485 -13.23 36.59 -7.38
C GLN A 485 -13.49 38.08 -7.15
N HIS A 486 -14.15 38.42 -6.03
CA HIS A 486 -14.68 39.80 -5.84
C HIS A 486 -14.11 40.53 -4.61
N ARG A 487 -13.37 39.84 -3.72
CA ARG A 487 -12.79 40.42 -2.51
C ARG A 487 -11.26 40.45 -2.58
N ALA A 488 -10.66 41.59 -2.30
CA ALA A 488 -9.20 41.76 -2.34
C ALA A 488 -8.46 40.98 -1.21
N ASN A 489 -9.16 40.63 -0.13
CA ASN A 489 -8.60 39.90 0.99
C ASN A 489 -8.83 38.37 0.92
N VAL A 490 -9.28 37.86 -0.22
CA VAL A 490 -9.48 36.42 -0.44
C VAL A 490 -8.80 35.96 -1.73
N GLU A 491 -8.01 34.91 -1.67
CA GLU A 491 -7.32 34.32 -2.82
C GLU A 491 -7.70 32.86 -2.95
N TRP A 492 -7.99 32.38 -4.17
CA TRP A 492 -8.15 30.96 -4.47
C TRP A 492 -6.89 30.45 -5.16
N ASP A 493 -6.12 29.61 -4.44
CA ASP A 493 -4.84 29.10 -4.93
C ASP A 493 -5.00 27.68 -5.50
N SER A 494 -4.83 27.55 -6.81
CA SER A 494 -4.79 26.28 -7.55
C SER A 494 -3.43 26.04 -8.22
N GLY A 495 -2.41 26.81 -7.85
CA GLY A 495 -1.06 26.71 -8.40
C GLY A 495 -0.39 25.37 -8.12
N HIS A 496 0.53 24.94 -8.98
CA HIS A 496 1.26 23.69 -8.78
C HIS A 496 2.30 23.77 -7.66
N ASP A 497 2.88 24.93 -7.40
CA ASP A 497 3.89 25.14 -6.35
C ASP A 497 3.28 25.75 -5.07
N TYR A 498 3.02 24.87 -4.10
CA TYR A 498 2.52 25.29 -2.78
C TYR A 498 3.59 25.93 -1.88
N LYS A 499 4.88 25.79 -2.20
CA LYS A 499 5.98 26.34 -1.38
C LYS A 499 5.93 27.86 -1.33
N LEU A 500 5.55 28.51 -2.45
CA LEU A 500 5.36 29.96 -2.52
C LEU A 500 4.21 30.40 -1.61
N THR A 501 3.13 29.64 -1.56
CA THR A 501 1.97 29.92 -0.70
C THR A 501 2.34 29.74 0.78
N PHE A 502 3.11 28.72 1.13
CA PHE A 502 3.64 28.53 2.49
C PHE A 502 4.54 29.70 2.91
N ALA A 503 5.39 30.17 2.00
CA ALA A 503 6.28 31.30 2.29
C ALA A 503 5.49 32.58 2.57
N ARG A 504 4.39 32.84 1.82
CA ARG A 504 3.55 34.05 1.96
C ARG A 504 2.63 34.04 3.17
N SER A 505 2.19 32.85 3.63
CA SER A 505 1.27 32.73 4.76
C SER A 505 1.95 32.98 6.12
N ASP A 506 1.19 33.46 7.11
CA ASP A 506 1.61 33.63 8.49
C ASP A 506 1.17 32.45 9.37
N ALA A 507 0.11 31.73 8.97
CA ALA A 507 -0.39 30.54 9.66
C ALA A 507 -1.08 29.58 8.68
N LEU A 508 -1.15 28.29 9.05
CA LEU A 508 -1.87 27.24 8.36
C LEU A 508 -3.10 26.80 9.16
N LEU A 509 -4.23 26.64 8.46
CA LEU A 509 -5.43 25.97 8.98
C LEU A 509 -5.73 24.79 8.05
N ALA A 510 -5.62 23.56 8.54
CA ALA A 510 -5.64 22.36 7.70
C ALA A 510 -6.45 21.21 8.30
N ASP A 511 -7.15 20.50 7.42
CA ASP A 511 -7.68 19.16 7.72
C ASP A 511 -6.53 18.14 7.87
N ALA A 512 -6.83 16.91 8.32
CA ALA A 512 -5.88 15.82 8.35
C ALA A 512 -5.30 15.56 6.94
N GLY A 513 -4.00 15.70 6.78
CA GLY A 513 -3.31 15.55 5.50
C GLY A 513 -1.83 15.89 5.56
N SER A 514 -1.15 15.75 4.42
CA SER A 514 0.31 15.95 4.33
C SER A 514 0.77 17.37 4.69
N PHE A 515 -0.07 18.38 4.49
CA PHE A 515 0.29 19.78 4.77
C PHE A 515 0.52 20.06 6.25
N LEU A 516 -0.07 19.28 7.17
CA LEU A 516 0.25 19.35 8.60
C LEU A 516 1.74 19.06 8.87
N PHE A 517 2.36 18.21 8.05
CA PHE A 517 3.79 17.91 8.13
C PHE A 517 4.62 18.87 7.25
N GLU A 518 4.14 19.12 6.02
CA GLU A 518 4.91 19.87 5.03
C GLU A 518 5.06 21.35 5.40
N TYR A 519 4.13 21.89 6.21
CA TYR A 519 4.21 23.25 6.73
C TYR A 519 5.07 23.37 8.01
N LEU A 520 5.27 22.27 8.74
CA LEU A 520 6.04 22.24 9.99
C LEU A 520 7.44 22.88 9.88
N PRO A 521 8.22 22.69 8.78
CA PRO A 521 9.52 23.33 8.61
C PRO A 521 9.50 24.85 8.67
N SER A 522 8.36 25.48 8.40
CA SER A 522 8.24 26.94 8.50
C SER A 522 8.28 27.45 9.94
N ASN A 523 8.09 26.57 10.91
CA ASN A 523 7.89 26.86 12.34
C ASN A 523 6.82 27.94 12.64
N LYS A 524 5.94 28.19 11.67
CA LYS A 524 4.79 29.09 11.81
C LYS A 524 3.62 28.40 12.50
N PRO A 525 2.65 29.15 13.08
CA PRO A 525 1.47 28.57 13.72
C PRO A 525 0.67 27.66 12.79
N ILE A 526 0.20 26.53 13.35
CA ILE A 526 -0.62 25.54 12.64
C ILE A 526 -1.86 25.25 13.48
N LEU A 527 -3.04 25.33 12.85
CA LEU A 527 -4.30 24.86 13.41
C LEU A 527 -4.73 23.58 12.70
N TYR A 528 -4.80 22.48 13.43
CA TYR A 528 -5.40 21.26 12.96
C TYR A 528 -6.92 21.34 13.10
N LEU A 529 -7.64 21.26 11.99
CA LEU A 529 -9.11 21.26 11.95
C LEU A 529 -9.60 19.82 12.07
N THR A 530 -10.38 19.54 13.10
CA THR A 530 -10.97 18.22 13.34
C THR A 530 -12.38 18.31 13.91
N HIS A 531 -13.08 17.20 13.99
CA HIS A 531 -14.42 17.09 14.55
C HIS A 531 -14.66 15.61 14.93
N GLU A 532 -15.61 15.34 15.84
CA GLU A 532 -15.95 13.97 16.25
C GLU A 532 -16.43 13.05 15.10
N SER A 533 -16.97 13.64 14.03
CA SER A 533 -17.36 12.94 12.80
C SER A 533 -16.22 12.68 11.85
N CYS A 534 -15.03 13.22 12.09
CA CYS A 534 -13.84 13.02 11.27
C CYS A 534 -13.05 11.78 11.68
N TYR A 535 -12.21 11.29 10.77
CA TYR A 535 -11.18 10.34 11.14
C TYR A 535 -10.17 11.01 12.07
N GLY A 536 -9.72 10.29 13.10
CA GLY A 536 -8.62 10.76 13.94
C GLY A 536 -7.26 10.62 13.23
N LEU A 537 -6.20 10.99 13.96
CA LEU A 537 -4.82 10.86 13.50
C LEU A 537 -4.27 9.47 13.84
N ASN A 538 -3.45 8.92 12.95
CA ASN A 538 -2.71 7.69 13.23
C ASN A 538 -1.54 7.95 14.20
N ARG A 539 -0.90 6.88 14.70
CA ARG A 539 0.19 6.96 15.68
C ARG A 539 1.40 7.76 15.19
N THR A 540 1.61 7.87 13.88
CA THR A 540 2.73 8.64 13.32
C THR A 540 2.47 10.14 13.30
N ALA A 541 1.24 10.55 13.60
CA ALA A 541 0.78 11.93 13.59
C ALA A 541 0.19 12.39 14.94
N ASP A 542 0.13 11.54 15.96
CA ASP A 542 -0.46 11.84 17.26
C ASP A 542 0.23 13.00 18.00
N PHE A 543 1.49 13.30 17.68
CA PHE A 543 2.20 14.46 18.19
C PHE A 543 1.51 15.79 17.87
N ILE A 544 0.70 15.83 16.81
CA ILE A 544 -0.05 17.03 16.37
C ILE A 544 -0.93 17.55 17.52
N TYR A 545 -1.56 16.67 18.28
CA TYR A 545 -2.39 17.07 19.43
C TYR A 545 -1.65 17.83 20.53
N ASN A 546 -0.31 17.69 20.58
CA ASN A 546 0.52 18.33 21.59
C ASN A 546 1.40 19.47 21.05
N ALA A 547 1.54 19.56 19.73
CA ALA A 547 2.46 20.48 19.07
C ALA A 547 1.76 21.58 18.27
N TYR A 548 0.47 21.40 17.95
CA TYR A 548 -0.31 22.36 17.17
C TYR A 548 -1.54 22.81 17.97
N ASP A 549 -2.10 23.95 17.57
CA ASP A 549 -3.45 24.29 17.99
C ASP A 549 -4.44 23.32 17.32
N VAL A 550 -5.54 22.98 18.00
CA VAL A 550 -6.53 22.03 17.49
C VAL A 550 -7.92 22.65 17.61
N ALA A 551 -8.67 22.68 16.52
CA ALA A 551 -10.05 23.12 16.51
C ALA A 551 -10.99 21.90 16.55
N TRP A 552 -11.77 21.79 17.61
CA TRP A 552 -12.87 20.84 17.79
C TRP A 552 -14.24 21.50 17.55
N GLN A 553 -14.29 22.82 17.56
CA GLN A 553 -15.48 23.66 17.37
C GLN A 553 -15.12 24.98 16.68
N GLU A 554 -16.12 25.71 16.22
CA GLU A 554 -15.94 26.94 15.45
C GLU A 554 -15.20 28.03 16.25
N GLU A 555 -15.44 28.14 17.54
CA GLU A 555 -14.83 29.12 18.43
C GLU A 555 -13.32 28.98 18.53
N ASP A 556 -12.79 27.76 18.39
CA ASP A 556 -11.35 27.50 18.42
C ASP A 556 -10.65 28.14 17.21
N ILE A 557 -11.33 28.18 16.06
CA ILE A 557 -10.83 28.84 14.84
C ILE A 557 -10.68 30.34 15.07
N PHE A 558 -11.69 30.99 15.63
CA PHE A 558 -11.62 32.43 15.90
C PHE A 558 -10.57 32.75 16.95
N THR A 559 -10.46 31.95 18.01
CA THR A 559 -9.43 32.10 19.05
C THR A 559 -8.04 32.00 18.47
N PHE A 560 -7.79 31.02 17.58
CA PHE A 560 -6.52 30.87 16.88
C PHE A 560 -6.22 32.10 16.02
N VAL A 561 -7.17 32.55 15.21
CA VAL A 561 -6.99 33.72 14.34
C VAL A 561 -6.70 34.99 15.16
N ASP A 562 -7.40 35.21 16.26
CA ASP A 562 -7.16 36.34 17.15
C ASP A 562 -5.76 36.28 17.80
N ASN A 563 -5.26 35.10 18.11
CA ASN A 563 -3.87 34.92 18.57
C ASN A 563 -2.88 35.33 17.48
N ILE A 564 -3.10 34.90 16.22
CA ILE A 564 -2.21 35.22 15.10
C ILE A 564 -2.19 36.74 14.83
N VAL A 565 -3.36 37.38 14.83
CA VAL A 565 -3.47 38.83 14.64
C VAL A 565 -2.77 39.58 15.76
N ALA A 566 -2.88 39.10 17.00
CA ALA A 566 -2.20 39.66 18.16
C ALA A 566 -0.70 39.31 18.26
N GLY A 567 -0.15 38.56 17.30
CA GLY A 567 1.27 38.13 17.31
C GLY A 567 1.58 37.07 18.38
N ARG A 568 0.59 36.33 18.87
CA ARG A 568 0.76 35.27 19.88
C ARG A 568 0.85 33.91 19.20
N ASP A 569 1.75 33.07 19.68
CA ASP A 569 1.96 31.69 19.22
C ASP A 569 2.21 30.78 20.43
N PRO A 570 1.16 30.31 21.09
CA PRO A 570 1.29 29.51 22.30
C PRO A 570 2.03 28.18 22.08
N MET A 571 1.92 27.60 20.86
CA MET A 571 2.48 26.28 20.55
C MET A 571 3.89 26.34 19.96
N LYS A 572 4.53 27.53 19.86
CA LYS A 572 5.83 27.71 19.23
C LYS A 572 6.93 26.81 19.78
N ALA A 573 7.00 26.68 21.10
CA ALA A 573 8.04 25.87 21.77
C ALA A 573 7.85 24.37 21.52
N SER A 574 6.61 23.87 21.71
CA SER A 574 6.25 22.46 21.49
C SER A 574 6.45 22.08 20.01
N ARG A 575 6.04 22.96 19.10
CA ARG A 575 6.21 22.76 17.66
C ARG A 575 7.68 22.73 17.26
N GLY A 576 8.51 23.59 17.84
CA GLY A 576 9.98 23.61 17.62
C GLY A 576 10.66 22.31 18.07
N GLN A 577 10.23 21.71 19.19
CA GLN A 577 10.75 20.42 19.63
C GLN A 577 10.40 19.30 18.64
N VAL A 578 9.13 19.20 18.25
CA VAL A 578 8.65 18.17 17.30
C VAL A 578 9.29 18.33 15.94
N LEU A 579 9.56 19.56 15.50
CA LEU A 579 10.26 19.83 14.26
C LEU A 579 11.62 19.12 14.22
N MET A 580 12.40 19.18 15.29
CA MET A 580 13.69 18.51 15.38
C MET A 580 13.55 16.98 15.40
N GLU A 581 12.55 16.45 16.11
CA GLU A 581 12.32 15.01 16.25
C GLU A 581 11.79 14.38 14.96
N GLU A 582 10.83 15.02 14.28
CA GLU A 582 10.14 14.44 13.12
C GLU A 582 10.85 14.69 11.79
N LEU A 583 11.58 15.81 11.64
CA LEU A 583 12.24 16.12 10.37
C LEU A 583 13.69 15.65 10.29
N GLN A 584 14.29 15.22 11.41
CA GLN A 584 15.69 14.74 11.45
C GLN A 584 16.65 15.75 10.79
N ILE A 585 16.43 17.04 11.06
CA ILE A 585 17.26 18.12 10.53
C ILE A 585 18.64 18.04 11.18
N GLU A 586 19.62 17.62 10.38
CA GLU A 586 21.02 17.47 10.77
C GLU A 586 21.91 18.16 9.73
N GLU A 587 23.24 18.04 9.88
CA GLU A 587 24.19 18.61 8.93
C GLU A 587 24.01 18.05 7.51
N LYS A 588 23.77 16.71 7.39
CA LYS A 588 23.49 16.05 6.12
C LYS A 588 22.00 16.05 5.78
N THR A 589 21.68 16.33 4.54
CA THR A 589 20.32 16.21 4.00
C THR A 589 19.84 14.75 4.00
N ALA A 590 18.52 14.52 3.92
CA ALA A 590 17.97 13.18 3.76
C ALA A 590 18.48 12.52 2.46
N GLY A 591 18.58 13.29 1.36
CA GLY A 591 19.15 12.80 0.10
C GLY A 591 20.59 12.30 0.24
N GLU A 592 21.46 13.03 0.96
CA GLU A 592 22.85 12.62 1.21
C GLU A 592 22.92 11.36 2.09
N LYS A 593 22.10 11.28 3.16
CA LYS A 593 22.03 10.08 4.02
C LYS A 593 21.57 8.84 3.24
N ILE A 594 20.59 9.00 2.35
CA ILE A 594 20.09 7.92 1.48
C ILE A 594 21.20 7.44 0.54
N ALA A 595 21.92 8.37 -0.11
CA ALA A 595 23.05 8.04 -0.96
C ALA A 595 24.16 7.28 -0.20
N ASP A 596 24.51 7.74 1.00
CA ASP A 596 25.50 7.08 1.86
C ASP A 596 25.10 5.64 2.24
N ILE A 597 23.84 5.42 2.63
CA ILE A 597 23.32 4.10 3.01
C ILE A 597 23.39 3.13 1.82
N ILE A 598 22.96 3.54 0.63
CA ILE A 598 23.01 2.72 -0.55
C ILE A 598 24.45 2.42 -0.95
N CYS A 599 25.33 3.43 -0.94
CA CYS A 599 26.74 3.26 -1.26
C CYS A 599 27.40 2.27 -0.29
N ALA A 600 27.23 2.44 1.01
CA ALA A 600 27.79 1.54 2.03
C ALA A 600 27.25 0.11 1.94
N SER A 601 25.97 -0.05 1.56
CA SER A 601 25.34 -1.36 1.41
C SER A 601 25.85 -2.14 0.19
N LEU A 602 26.17 -1.44 -0.92
CA LEU A 602 26.58 -2.07 -2.18
C LEU A 602 28.08 -2.06 -2.41
N ARG A 603 28.81 -1.20 -1.71
CA ARG A 603 30.26 -1.06 -1.75
C ARG A 603 30.79 -1.05 -0.30
N PRO A 604 30.67 -2.19 0.42
CA PRO A 604 31.24 -2.22 1.77
C PRO A 604 32.74 -1.92 1.67
N PHE A 605 33.20 -0.96 2.47
CA PHE A 605 34.64 -0.68 2.59
C PHE A 605 35.34 -1.99 2.95
N ASN A 606 36.17 -2.52 2.08
CA ASN A 606 37.12 -3.55 2.47
C ASN A 606 37.99 -2.93 3.57
N LYS A 607 37.77 -3.32 4.83
CA LYS A 607 38.73 -3.03 5.89
C LYS A 607 40.01 -3.78 5.52
N THR A 608 40.94 -3.09 4.84
CA THR A 608 42.34 -3.52 4.74
C THR A 608 42.98 -3.50 6.11
#